data_f9f588d7c413680a9ef1f389d30083b0
#
_entry.id   f9f588d7c413680a9ef1f389d30083b0
#
_cell.length_a   1.000
_cell.length_b   1.000
_cell.length_c   1.000
_cell.angle_alpha   90.00
_cell.angle_beta   90.00
_cell.angle_gamma   90.00
#
_symmetry.space_group_name_H-M   'P 1'
#
loop_
_entity.id
_entity.type
_entity.pdbx_description
1 polymer ?
#
loop_
_entity_poly.entity_id
_entity_poly.type
_entity_poly.pdbx_seq_one_letter_code
_entity_poly.pdbx_strand_id
1 'polypeptide(L)'
;MYRYTDFDRGFIHARAAQFRDQLERYLAGTLAEDDFRPLRLQNGWYLQRHAPMLRVAVPYGCLSSTQLQQLALIADRYDRGYTHFTTRQNLQFNWIPLAQAADVMDLLAAVDMHGIQTSGNCIRNITSDARAGIAHDEVVDPRPYCEILRQWSTLHPEFAFLPRKFKIAISGSREDRAALAWHDIGLELLRDGSGAVGFRVLVGGGMGRTPIIASEINRFVPWQQILVYLEAIVRVYNRFGRRDNAYKARIKILVKSEGQAFFDAVNAEFDAILQHDVEGDAQLITQAEFDRVARSFGVPEAVQALPDLEPGLSSPSVTTTPAYSRWLQRNVHPHRVTGWRAVTLSVKRAGQAPGDVTSAQMRSAAEMAQRYSCGELRVTHDQNLLLPWVKVDQLPEVYEAAKAAGYATPNIGLVTDMIACPGGDFCALANA
;
A
#
# COMPACT_ATOMS: atom_id res chain seq x y z
N MET A 1 -4.78 7.58 -10.38
CA MET A 1 -4.89 7.56 -8.90
C MET A 1 -6.29 7.99 -8.48
N TYR A 2 -6.89 7.37 -7.45
CA TYR A 2 -8.21 7.74 -6.95
C TYR A 2 -8.25 9.22 -6.56
N ARG A 3 -9.31 9.90 -6.98
CA ARG A 3 -9.55 11.30 -6.63
C ARG A 3 -10.55 11.33 -5.49
N TYR A 4 -10.13 11.82 -4.34
CA TYR A 4 -10.98 11.95 -3.17
C TYR A 4 -12.18 12.86 -3.45
N THR A 5 -13.35 12.37 -3.05
CA THR A 5 -14.60 13.14 -3.10
C THR A 5 -14.61 14.19 -1.99
N ASP A 6 -15.58 15.09 -2.03
CA ASP A 6 -15.76 16.07 -0.94
C ASP A 6 -16.10 15.37 0.39
N PHE A 7 -16.76 14.20 0.33
CA PHE A 7 -16.99 13.37 1.51
C PHE A 7 -15.66 12.83 2.08
N ASP A 8 -14.80 12.27 1.26
CA ASP A 8 -13.48 11.77 1.70
C ASP A 8 -12.65 12.89 2.33
N ARG A 9 -12.62 14.07 1.70
CA ARG A 9 -11.88 15.24 2.21
C ARG A 9 -12.47 15.73 3.53
N GLY A 10 -13.80 15.90 3.60
CA GLY A 10 -14.49 16.28 4.83
C GLY A 10 -14.20 15.32 5.97
N PHE A 11 -14.20 14.01 5.69
CA PHE A 11 -13.87 12.99 6.66
C PHE A 11 -12.41 13.09 7.16
N ILE A 12 -11.43 13.28 6.27
CA ILE A 12 -10.01 13.41 6.65
C ILE A 12 -9.78 14.65 7.50
N HIS A 13 -10.34 15.81 7.13
CA HIS A 13 -10.24 17.04 7.91
C HIS A 13 -10.92 16.92 9.27
N ALA A 14 -12.10 16.29 9.35
CA ALA A 14 -12.77 16.02 10.62
C ALA A 14 -11.92 15.09 11.52
N ARG A 15 -11.25 14.10 10.95
CA ARG A 15 -10.32 13.22 11.71
C ARG A 15 -9.09 13.96 12.20
N ALA A 16 -8.51 14.86 11.43
CA ALA A 16 -7.39 15.69 11.85
C ALA A 16 -7.79 16.62 13.02
N ALA A 17 -8.95 17.29 12.91
CA ALA A 17 -9.48 18.15 13.97
C ALA A 17 -9.80 17.37 15.27
N GLN A 18 -10.41 16.18 15.15
CA GLN A 18 -10.67 15.30 16.29
C GLN A 18 -9.37 14.85 16.97
N PHE A 19 -8.35 14.50 16.18
CA PHE A 19 -7.05 14.12 16.74
C PHE A 19 -6.37 15.29 17.45
N ARG A 20 -6.52 16.52 16.96
CA ARG A 20 -6.00 17.74 17.61
C ARG A 20 -6.63 17.92 19.01
N ASP A 21 -7.95 17.84 19.15
CA ASP A 21 -8.63 17.89 20.46
C ASP A 21 -8.12 16.80 21.41
N GLN A 22 -8.02 15.57 20.92
CA GLN A 22 -7.54 14.45 21.72
C GLN A 22 -6.09 14.63 22.20
N LEU A 23 -5.22 15.14 21.31
CA LEU A 23 -3.83 15.42 21.63
C LEU A 23 -3.69 16.57 22.65
N GLU A 24 -4.43 17.66 22.46
CA GLU A 24 -4.42 18.80 23.39
C GLU A 24 -4.87 18.36 24.79
N ARG A 25 -5.92 17.57 24.90
CA ARG A 25 -6.37 17.00 26.18
C ARG A 25 -5.36 16.04 26.80
N TYR A 26 -4.67 15.25 26.00
CA TYR A 26 -3.59 14.39 26.47
C TYR A 26 -2.42 15.21 27.01
N LEU A 27 -1.97 16.22 26.28
CA LEU A 27 -0.88 17.10 26.69
C LEU A 27 -1.22 17.94 27.94
N ALA A 28 -2.50 18.32 28.10
CA ALA A 28 -3.01 18.99 29.29
C ALA A 28 -3.22 18.06 30.50
N GLY A 29 -3.01 16.74 30.34
CA GLY A 29 -3.21 15.76 31.40
C GLY A 29 -4.67 15.42 31.72
N THR A 30 -5.63 15.85 30.87
CA THR A 30 -7.07 15.57 31.04
C THR A 30 -7.54 14.31 30.29
N LEU A 31 -6.66 13.70 29.50
CA LEU A 31 -6.87 12.41 28.85
C LEU A 31 -5.69 11.48 29.20
N ALA A 32 -5.97 10.32 29.79
CA ALA A 32 -4.94 9.37 30.20
C ALA A 32 -4.30 8.66 28.99
N GLU A 33 -3.04 8.18 29.14
CA GLU A 33 -2.34 7.45 28.06
C GLU A 33 -3.10 6.19 27.60
N ASP A 34 -3.72 5.45 28.52
CA ASP A 34 -4.45 4.23 28.17
C ASP A 34 -5.69 4.51 27.31
N ASP A 35 -6.33 5.67 27.51
CA ASP A 35 -7.46 6.13 26.69
C ASP A 35 -6.99 6.76 25.38
N PHE A 36 -5.88 7.51 25.40
CA PHE A 36 -5.31 8.14 24.23
C PHE A 36 -4.66 7.15 23.27
N ARG A 37 -4.08 6.05 23.77
CA ARG A 37 -3.38 5.04 22.97
C ARG A 37 -4.21 4.47 21.81
N PRO A 38 -5.44 3.97 22.02
CA PRO A 38 -6.25 3.47 20.90
C PRO A 38 -6.57 4.58 19.88
N LEU A 39 -6.82 5.79 20.34
CA LEU A 39 -7.16 6.94 19.48
C LEU A 39 -5.99 7.36 18.57
N ARG A 40 -4.78 7.50 19.15
CA ARG A 40 -3.58 7.82 18.34
C ARG A 40 -3.18 6.68 17.40
N LEU A 41 -3.36 5.42 17.82
CA LEU A 41 -3.09 4.28 16.94
C LEU A 41 -4.04 4.24 15.74
N GLN A 42 -5.30 4.64 15.86
CA GLN A 42 -6.22 4.76 14.73
C GLN A 42 -5.75 5.78 13.70
N ASN A 43 -4.94 6.75 14.09
CA ASN A 43 -4.39 7.81 13.24
C ASN A 43 -2.93 7.58 12.81
N GLY A 44 -2.38 6.40 13.03
CA GLY A 44 -1.04 6.04 12.58
C GLY A 44 0.10 6.36 13.54
N TRP A 45 -0.19 6.89 14.73
CA TRP A 45 0.82 7.31 15.69
C TRP A 45 1.22 6.22 16.67
N TYR A 46 2.52 5.95 16.73
CA TYR A 46 3.15 5.05 17.71
C TYR A 46 4.09 5.85 18.61
N LEU A 47 4.09 5.56 19.90
CA LEU A 47 5.17 5.97 20.78
C LEU A 47 6.22 4.85 20.79
N GLN A 48 7.32 5.07 20.10
CA GLN A 48 8.45 4.15 20.06
C GLN A 48 9.49 4.50 21.15
N ARG A 49 10.54 3.69 21.24
CA ARG A 49 11.54 3.78 22.30
C ARG A 49 12.19 5.17 22.44
N HIS A 50 12.45 5.83 21.31
CA HIS A 50 13.23 7.08 21.30
C HIS A 50 12.42 8.29 20.81
N ALA A 51 11.39 8.07 20.00
CA ALA A 51 10.56 9.14 19.46
C ALA A 51 9.21 8.63 18.98
N PRO A 52 8.20 9.51 18.88
CA PRO A 52 6.95 9.18 18.18
C PRO A 52 7.20 8.85 16.72
N MET A 53 6.51 7.85 16.21
CA MET A 53 6.51 7.47 14.80
C MET A 53 5.12 7.65 14.20
N LEU A 54 5.03 8.38 13.12
CA LEU A 54 3.84 8.44 12.28
C LEU A 54 4.00 7.53 11.08
N ARG A 55 3.01 6.68 10.83
CA ARG A 55 2.89 5.97 9.56
C ARG A 55 1.78 6.57 8.72
N VAL A 56 2.14 7.06 7.55
CA VAL A 56 1.24 7.66 6.56
C VAL A 56 0.73 6.58 5.62
N ALA A 57 -0.57 6.55 5.38
CA ALA A 57 -1.19 5.64 4.42
C ALA A 57 -0.90 6.10 2.98
N VAL A 58 -0.44 5.16 2.16
CA VAL A 58 -0.35 5.30 0.71
C VAL A 58 -1.17 4.15 0.13
N PRO A 59 -2.48 4.33 -0.08
CA PRO A 59 -3.38 3.26 -0.49
C PRO A 59 -2.88 2.57 -1.76
N TYR A 60 -2.79 1.22 -1.72
CA TYR A 60 -2.27 0.37 -2.80
C TYR A 60 -1.00 0.92 -3.48
N GLY A 61 -0.22 1.72 -2.73
CA GLY A 61 1.06 2.29 -3.18
C GLY A 61 0.96 3.51 -4.09
N CYS A 62 -0.22 3.98 -4.49
CA CYS A 62 -0.36 5.13 -5.38
C CYS A 62 -0.08 6.46 -4.67
N LEU A 63 0.79 7.27 -5.26
CA LEU A 63 1.29 8.52 -4.71
C LEU A 63 1.41 9.57 -5.82
N SER A 64 0.99 10.82 -5.55
CA SER A 64 1.20 11.92 -6.49
C SER A 64 2.49 12.68 -6.22
N SER A 65 2.99 13.39 -7.23
CA SER A 65 4.13 14.31 -7.09
C SER A 65 3.88 15.38 -6.02
N THR A 66 2.66 15.93 -5.96
CA THR A 66 2.26 16.91 -4.94
C THR A 66 2.29 16.32 -3.52
N GLN A 67 1.77 15.10 -3.34
CA GLN A 67 1.83 14.40 -2.06
C GLN A 67 3.27 14.15 -1.62
N LEU A 68 4.14 13.71 -2.54
CA LEU A 68 5.54 13.46 -2.22
C LEU A 68 6.30 14.75 -1.86
N GLN A 69 6.00 15.88 -2.52
CA GLN A 69 6.53 17.19 -2.14
C GLN A 69 6.09 17.62 -0.74
N GLN A 70 4.82 17.38 -0.38
CA GLN A 70 4.31 17.66 0.96
C GLN A 70 4.98 16.79 2.02
N LEU A 71 5.22 15.52 1.73
CA LEU A 71 5.95 14.62 2.63
C LEU A 71 7.41 15.08 2.82
N ALA A 72 8.06 15.58 1.77
CA ALA A 72 9.38 16.17 1.86
C ALA A 72 9.42 17.44 2.75
N LEU A 73 8.42 18.30 2.64
CA LEU A 73 8.26 19.47 3.50
C LEU A 73 8.07 19.06 4.98
N ILE A 74 7.25 18.05 5.24
CA ILE A 74 7.05 17.53 6.60
C ILE A 74 8.37 16.95 7.15
N ALA A 75 9.13 16.21 6.35
CA ALA A 75 10.42 15.67 6.75
C ALA A 75 11.42 16.75 7.18
N ASP A 76 11.50 17.86 6.42
CA ASP A 76 12.41 18.97 6.75
C ASP A 76 11.95 19.75 7.98
N ARG A 77 10.65 19.99 8.11
CA ARG A 77 10.14 20.92 9.12
C ARG A 77 9.90 20.27 10.46
N TYR A 78 9.50 18.99 10.49
CA TYR A 78 9.00 18.29 11.68
C TYR A 78 9.77 17.02 12.02
N ASP A 79 10.54 16.46 11.10
CA ASP A 79 11.38 15.28 11.30
C ASP A 79 12.87 15.63 11.10
N ARG A 80 13.70 14.70 10.73
CA ARG A 80 15.16 14.86 10.55
C ARG A 80 15.60 14.92 9.08
N GLY A 81 14.73 15.38 8.18
CA GLY A 81 15.02 15.54 6.76
C GLY A 81 15.03 14.23 5.98
N TYR A 82 14.45 13.14 6.50
CA TYR A 82 14.31 11.86 5.79
C TYR A 82 13.04 11.12 6.21
N THR A 83 12.65 10.12 5.42
CA THR A 83 11.52 9.23 5.68
C THR A 83 11.89 7.79 5.32
N HIS A 84 11.06 6.83 5.73
CA HIS A 84 11.25 5.41 5.43
C HIS A 84 10.04 4.84 4.69
N PHE A 85 10.24 4.33 3.46
CA PHE A 85 9.23 3.57 2.75
C PHE A 85 9.14 2.14 3.30
N THR A 86 7.91 1.63 3.45
CA THR A 86 7.69 0.33 4.09
C THR A 86 7.36 -0.75 3.06
N THR A 87 7.59 -2.02 3.43
CA THR A 87 7.21 -3.19 2.63
C THR A 87 5.69 -3.36 2.45
N ARG A 88 4.88 -2.47 3.03
CA ARG A 88 3.44 -2.40 2.81
C ARG A 88 3.02 -1.11 2.11
N GLN A 89 3.90 -0.62 1.25
CA GLN A 89 3.65 0.52 0.37
C GLN A 89 3.27 1.81 1.11
N ASN A 90 3.56 1.92 2.41
CA ASN A 90 3.35 3.13 3.20
C ASN A 90 4.66 3.88 3.39
N LEU A 91 4.56 5.08 3.98
CA LEU A 91 5.70 5.87 4.40
C LEU A 91 5.65 6.10 5.92
N GLN A 92 6.78 6.22 6.58
CA GLN A 92 6.83 6.57 8.00
C GLN A 92 7.87 7.64 8.30
N PHE A 93 7.50 8.50 9.25
CA PHE A 93 8.35 9.44 9.94
C PHE A 93 8.70 8.88 11.32
N ASN A 94 9.92 9.08 11.81
CA ASN A 94 10.38 8.42 13.02
C ASN A 94 10.74 9.38 14.17
N TRP A 95 10.72 10.71 13.96
CA TRP A 95 11.22 11.67 14.93
C TRP A 95 10.31 12.87 15.17
N ILE A 96 9.08 12.87 14.68
CA ILE A 96 8.15 13.99 14.86
C ILE A 96 7.79 14.12 16.35
N PRO A 97 8.05 15.26 16.99
CA PRO A 97 7.62 15.50 18.38
C PRO A 97 6.10 15.39 18.51
N LEU A 98 5.60 14.68 19.52
CA LEU A 98 4.16 14.45 19.69
C LEU A 98 3.37 15.77 19.80
N ALA A 99 3.95 16.81 20.42
CA ALA A 99 3.32 18.12 20.49
C ALA A 99 3.03 18.79 19.13
N GLN A 100 3.74 18.38 18.08
CA GLN A 100 3.57 18.88 16.71
C GLN A 100 2.73 17.94 15.83
N ALA A 101 2.26 16.84 16.40
CA ALA A 101 1.59 15.79 15.63
C ALA A 101 0.30 16.28 14.96
N ALA A 102 -0.47 17.16 15.60
CA ALA A 102 -1.70 17.71 15.03
C ALA A 102 -1.44 18.58 13.81
N ASP A 103 -0.37 19.40 13.81
CA ASP A 103 0.00 20.24 12.66
C ASP A 103 0.40 19.38 11.46
N VAL A 104 1.09 18.26 11.71
CA VAL A 104 1.44 17.29 10.66
C VAL A 104 0.19 16.63 10.09
N MET A 105 -0.81 16.31 10.92
CA MET A 105 -2.09 15.76 10.43
C MET A 105 -2.83 16.75 9.52
N ASP A 106 -2.84 18.04 9.85
CA ASP A 106 -3.44 19.07 9.00
C ASP A 106 -2.71 19.22 7.66
N LEU A 107 -1.36 19.19 7.68
CA LEU A 107 -0.55 19.23 6.46
C LEU A 107 -0.77 18.00 5.55
N LEU A 108 -0.99 16.83 6.13
CA LEU A 108 -1.35 15.62 5.37
C LEU A 108 -2.77 15.76 4.78
N ALA A 109 -3.73 16.22 5.58
CA ALA A 109 -5.10 16.42 5.14
C ALA A 109 -5.21 17.39 3.94
N ALA A 110 -4.36 18.43 3.90
CA ALA A 110 -4.29 19.39 2.81
C ALA A 110 -3.95 18.79 1.43
N VAL A 111 -3.39 17.56 1.40
CA VAL A 111 -3.06 16.83 0.17
C VAL A 111 -3.75 15.46 0.12
N ASP A 112 -4.91 15.33 0.75
CA ASP A 112 -5.71 14.10 0.77
C ASP A 112 -4.95 12.88 1.36
N MET A 113 -4.11 13.09 2.39
CA MET A 113 -3.35 12.02 3.06
C MET A 113 -3.71 11.91 4.55
N HIS A 114 -3.47 10.73 5.12
CA HIS A 114 -3.79 10.41 6.51
C HIS A 114 -3.00 9.21 7.02
N GLY A 115 -3.10 8.92 8.33
CA GLY A 115 -2.51 7.72 8.96
C GLY A 115 -3.50 6.59 9.25
N ILE A 116 -4.77 6.69 8.80
CA ILE A 116 -5.82 5.70 9.07
C ILE A 116 -5.43 4.34 8.45
N GLN A 117 -5.75 3.23 9.15
CA GLN A 117 -5.42 1.85 8.73
C GLN A 117 -3.92 1.53 8.62
N THR A 118 -3.05 2.34 9.20
CA THR A 118 -1.61 2.06 9.23
C THR A 118 -1.13 1.45 10.53
N SER A 119 -1.94 1.52 11.59
CA SER A 119 -1.63 0.95 12.91
C SER A 119 -2.87 0.36 13.62
N GLY A 120 -2.69 -0.19 14.82
CA GLY A 120 -3.77 -0.82 15.58
C GLY A 120 -4.12 -2.25 15.15
N ASN A 121 -5.15 -2.80 15.78
CA ASN A 121 -5.69 -4.14 15.54
C ASN A 121 -6.91 -4.06 14.61
N CYS A 122 -6.71 -3.58 13.41
CA CYS A 122 -7.74 -3.40 12.37
C CYS A 122 -7.22 -3.96 11.04
N ILE A 123 -8.08 -3.94 10.02
CA ILE A 123 -7.67 -4.15 8.63
C ILE A 123 -6.73 -3.00 8.24
N ARG A 124 -5.53 -3.38 7.79
CA ARG A 124 -4.48 -2.44 7.41
C ARG A 124 -4.68 -1.94 5.98
N ASN A 125 -3.98 -0.86 5.64
CA ASN A 125 -3.91 -0.37 4.27
C ASN A 125 -3.83 -1.53 3.26
N ILE A 126 -4.73 -1.52 2.27
CA ILE A 126 -4.75 -2.52 1.20
C ILE A 126 -3.52 -2.32 0.32
N THR A 127 -2.82 -3.39 -0.01
CA THR A 127 -1.65 -3.36 -0.88
C THR A 127 -1.90 -4.09 -2.19
N SER A 128 -1.19 -3.69 -3.24
CA SER A 128 -1.31 -4.29 -4.57
C SER A 128 0.02 -4.32 -5.30
N ASP A 129 0.05 -4.93 -6.47
CA ASP A 129 1.17 -4.83 -7.40
C ASP A 129 1.45 -3.36 -7.74
N ALA A 130 2.69 -2.92 -7.61
CA ALA A 130 3.08 -1.56 -7.99
C ALA A 130 2.91 -1.28 -9.49
N ARG A 131 2.80 -2.33 -10.33
CA ARG A 131 2.53 -2.25 -11.77
C ARG A 131 1.05 -2.39 -12.12
N ALA A 132 0.15 -2.40 -11.13
CA ALA A 132 -1.29 -2.50 -11.37
C ALA A 132 -1.77 -1.43 -12.36
N GLY A 133 -2.60 -1.83 -13.33
CA GLY A 133 -3.12 -0.98 -14.40
C GLY A 133 -2.14 -0.71 -15.55
N ILE A 134 -0.87 -1.15 -15.45
CA ILE A 134 0.17 -0.94 -16.47
C ILE A 134 0.95 -2.20 -16.83
N ALA A 135 0.82 -3.27 -16.06
CA ALA A 135 1.58 -4.50 -16.29
C ALA A 135 1.15 -5.17 -17.62
N HIS A 136 2.11 -5.65 -18.39
CA HIS A 136 1.87 -6.32 -19.67
C HIS A 136 1.17 -7.69 -19.50
N ASP A 137 1.32 -8.31 -18.33
CA ASP A 137 0.73 -9.60 -17.96
C ASP A 137 -0.54 -9.48 -17.12
N GLU A 138 -1.11 -8.27 -16.99
CA GLU A 138 -2.31 -8.01 -16.20
C GLU A 138 -3.55 -8.62 -16.83
N VAL A 139 -4.29 -9.40 -16.07
CA VAL A 139 -5.57 -10.02 -16.45
C VAL A 139 -6.74 -9.08 -16.14
N VAL A 140 -6.69 -8.44 -14.96
CA VAL A 140 -7.70 -7.48 -14.48
C VAL A 140 -6.99 -6.41 -13.64
N ASP A 141 -7.32 -5.14 -13.84
CA ASP A 141 -6.79 -4.05 -13.01
C ASP A 141 -7.30 -4.17 -11.57
N PRO A 142 -6.43 -4.39 -10.57
CA PRO A 142 -6.85 -4.55 -9.18
C PRO A 142 -7.18 -3.24 -8.46
N ARG A 143 -6.78 -2.08 -8.99
CA ARG A 143 -6.86 -0.79 -8.28
C ARG A 143 -8.29 -0.36 -7.91
N PRO A 144 -9.33 -0.53 -8.77
CA PRO A 144 -10.70 -0.25 -8.39
C PRO A 144 -11.16 -1.08 -7.18
N TYR A 145 -10.83 -2.37 -7.18
CA TYR A 145 -11.17 -3.26 -6.07
C TYR A 145 -10.41 -2.92 -4.78
N CYS A 146 -9.13 -2.54 -4.89
CA CYS A 146 -8.35 -2.07 -3.75
C CYS A 146 -9.01 -0.87 -3.08
N GLU A 147 -9.49 0.09 -3.88
CA GLU A 147 -10.16 1.29 -3.38
C GLU A 147 -11.51 0.97 -2.73
N ILE A 148 -12.32 0.12 -3.36
CA ILE A 148 -13.59 -0.34 -2.79
C ILE A 148 -13.35 -1.02 -1.43
N LEU A 149 -12.37 -1.93 -1.35
CA LEU A 149 -12.01 -2.59 -0.10
C LEU A 149 -11.49 -1.60 0.96
N ARG A 150 -10.74 -0.58 0.55
CA ARG A 150 -10.27 0.48 1.44
C ARG A 150 -11.47 1.23 2.05
N GLN A 151 -12.41 1.69 1.20
CA GLN A 151 -13.59 2.41 1.65
C GLN A 151 -14.43 1.56 2.60
N TRP A 152 -14.74 0.32 2.23
CA TRP A 152 -15.50 -0.63 3.04
C TRP A 152 -14.85 -0.90 4.41
N SER A 153 -13.54 -1.06 4.47
CA SER A 153 -12.84 -1.43 5.70
C SER A 153 -12.43 -0.23 6.58
N THR A 154 -12.53 1.00 6.06
CA THR A 154 -12.14 2.22 6.79
C THR A 154 -13.12 2.47 7.94
N LEU A 155 -12.61 2.39 9.18
CA LEU A 155 -13.37 2.57 10.42
C LEU A 155 -14.64 1.71 10.52
N HIS A 156 -14.67 0.57 9.84
CA HIS A 156 -15.78 -0.38 9.96
C HIS A 156 -15.91 -0.84 11.43
N PRO A 157 -17.09 -0.73 12.05
CA PRO A 157 -17.26 -0.94 13.50
C PRO A 157 -16.86 -2.35 13.94
N GLU A 158 -17.17 -3.39 13.15
CA GLU A 158 -16.81 -4.77 13.47
C GLU A 158 -15.28 -5.04 13.35
N PHE A 159 -14.55 -4.20 12.61
CA PHE A 159 -13.13 -4.43 12.33
C PHE A 159 -12.19 -3.53 13.13
N ALA A 160 -12.72 -2.71 14.03
CA ALA A 160 -11.95 -1.75 14.81
C ALA A 160 -11.07 -2.41 15.87
N PHE A 161 -11.50 -3.56 16.40
CA PHE A 161 -10.85 -4.26 17.52
C PHE A 161 -10.65 -5.74 17.24
N LEU A 162 -10.02 -6.06 16.13
CA LEU A 162 -9.65 -7.44 15.78
C LEU A 162 -8.65 -8.03 16.80
N PRO A 163 -8.53 -9.35 16.93
CA PRO A 163 -7.53 -9.97 17.81
C PRO A 163 -6.11 -9.48 17.53
N ARG A 164 -5.78 -9.21 16.26
CA ARG A 164 -4.49 -8.65 15.83
C ARG A 164 -4.62 -7.92 14.50
N LYS A 165 -3.59 -7.09 14.16
CA LYS A 165 -3.48 -6.44 12.83
C LYS A 165 -3.75 -7.43 11.71
N PHE A 166 -4.52 -7.00 10.71
CA PHE A 166 -5.00 -7.81 9.60
C PHE A 166 -4.57 -7.19 8.26
N LYS A 167 -4.03 -7.97 7.36
CA LYS A 167 -3.40 -7.49 6.14
C LYS A 167 -4.00 -8.18 4.93
N ILE A 168 -4.42 -7.37 3.95
CA ILE A 168 -4.96 -7.84 2.67
C ILE A 168 -4.04 -7.33 1.55
N ALA A 169 -3.76 -8.19 0.57
CA ALA A 169 -3.10 -7.82 -0.68
C ALA A 169 -3.91 -8.34 -1.86
N ILE A 170 -3.91 -7.57 -2.96
CA ILE A 170 -4.65 -7.89 -4.18
C ILE A 170 -3.68 -7.84 -5.37
N SER A 171 -3.76 -8.81 -6.27
CA SER A 171 -3.06 -8.80 -7.55
C SER A 171 -4.01 -9.19 -8.68
N GLY A 172 -3.84 -8.57 -9.83
CA GLY A 172 -4.57 -8.90 -11.05
C GLY A 172 -3.66 -9.32 -12.20
N SER A 173 -2.38 -9.52 -11.93
CA SER A 173 -1.35 -9.96 -12.88
C SER A 173 -1.07 -11.45 -12.74
N ARG A 174 -0.57 -12.08 -13.81
CA ARG A 174 -0.18 -13.51 -13.78
C ARG A 174 1.00 -13.75 -12.85
N GLU A 175 1.94 -12.82 -12.80
CA GLU A 175 3.06 -12.85 -11.84
C GLU A 175 2.60 -12.20 -10.51
N ASP A 176 2.77 -12.93 -9.40
CA ASP A 176 2.46 -12.40 -8.06
C ASP A 176 3.58 -11.46 -7.57
N ARG A 177 3.45 -10.17 -7.91
CA ARG A 177 4.33 -9.10 -7.40
C ARG A 177 3.81 -8.45 -6.11
N ALA A 178 2.65 -8.90 -5.61
CA ALA A 178 2.06 -8.42 -4.37
C ALA A 178 2.31 -9.33 -3.16
N ALA A 179 2.97 -10.47 -3.38
CA ALA A 179 3.27 -11.49 -2.36
C ALA A 179 1.99 -11.96 -1.62
N LEU A 180 0.97 -12.35 -2.37
CA LEU A 180 -0.37 -12.70 -1.88
C LEU A 180 -0.32 -13.75 -0.76
N ALA A 181 0.47 -14.80 -0.97
CA ALA A 181 0.57 -15.91 -0.02
C ALA A 181 1.22 -15.55 1.33
N TRP A 182 1.79 -14.34 1.48
CA TRP A 182 2.39 -13.86 2.73
C TRP A 182 1.46 -12.97 3.56
N HIS A 183 0.21 -12.80 3.12
CA HIS A 183 -0.78 -11.95 3.77
C HIS A 183 -1.80 -12.75 4.57
N ASP A 184 -2.48 -12.09 5.50
CA ASP A 184 -3.59 -12.70 6.23
C ASP A 184 -4.69 -13.11 5.25
N ILE A 185 -4.92 -12.27 4.21
CA ILE A 185 -5.69 -12.61 3.01
C ILE A 185 -4.90 -12.16 1.77
N GLY A 186 -4.75 -13.06 0.79
CA GLY A 186 -4.30 -12.79 -0.56
C GLY A 186 -5.45 -12.96 -1.55
N LEU A 187 -5.67 -11.96 -2.41
CA LEU A 187 -6.73 -11.94 -3.41
C LEU A 187 -6.11 -11.89 -4.80
N GLU A 188 -6.27 -12.96 -5.56
CA GLU A 188 -5.87 -13.03 -6.96
C GLU A 188 -7.07 -12.83 -7.87
N LEU A 189 -7.08 -11.75 -8.64
CA LEU A 189 -8.08 -11.50 -9.66
C LEU A 189 -7.81 -12.38 -10.89
N LEU A 190 -8.84 -13.06 -11.34
CA LEU A 190 -8.78 -13.96 -12.48
C LEU A 190 -10.07 -13.91 -13.31
N ARG A 191 -10.05 -14.53 -14.48
CA ARG A 191 -11.23 -14.80 -15.29
C ARG A 191 -11.45 -16.30 -15.37
N ASP A 192 -12.70 -16.73 -15.22
CA ASP A 192 -13.08 -18.11 -15.43
C ASP A 192 -13.18 -18.48 -16.93
N GLY A 193 -13.57 -19.71 -17.22
CA GLY A 193 -13.73 -20.21 -18.59
C GLY A 193 -14.81 -19.47 -19.42
N SER A 194 -15.72 -18.74 -18.80
CA SER A 194 -16.73 -17.89 -19.44
C SER A 194 -16.24 -16.44 -19.66
N GLY A 195 -15.09 -16.08 -19.09
CA GLY A 195 -14.55 -14.72 -19.06
C GLY A 195 -15.05 -13.87 -17.88
N ALA A 196 -15.88 -14.42 -16.99
CA ALA A 196 -16.34 -13.72 -15.80
C ALA A 196 -15.19 -13.44 -14.85
N VAL A 197 -15.22 -12.26 -14.21
CA VAL A 197 -14.18 -11.83 -13.24
C VAL A 197 -14.54 -12.35 -11.85
N GLY A 198 -13.53 -12.83 -11.13
CA GLY A 198 -13.66 -13.26 -9.75
C GLY A 198 -12.31 -13.27 -9.04
N PHE A 199 -12.36 -13.69 -7.78
CA PHE A 199 -11.20 -13.77 -6.92
C PHE A 199 -10.91 -15.22 -6.49
N ARG A 200 -9.68 -15.64 -6.68
CA ARG A 200 -9.12 -16.73 -5.90
C ARG A 200 -8.69 -16.16 -4.55
N VAL A 201 -9.12 -16.80 -3.47
CA VAL A 201 -8.92 -16.30 -2.10
C VAL A 201 -7.96 -17.21 -1.35
N LEU A 202 -6.87 -16.62 -0.87
CA LEU A 202 -5.89 -17.25 0.00
C LEU A 202 -6.04 -16.70 1.42
N VAL A 203 -5.94 -17.54 2.46
CA VAL A 203 -6.11 -17.14 3.85
C VAL A 203 -5.05 -17.75 4.77
N GLY A 204 -4.67 -17.03 5.81
CA GLY A 204 -3.81 -17.54 6.88
C GLY A 204 -2.31 -17.45 6.60
N GLY A 205 -1.88 -16.61 5.68
CA GLY A 205 -0.47 -16.28 5.47
C GLY A 205 0.06 -15.28 6.49
N GLY A 206 1.38 -15.18 6.56
CA GLY A 206 2.02 -14.13 7.34
C GLY A 206 3.46 -14.39 7.69
N MET A 207 4.22 -13.30 7.66
CA MET A 207 5.62 -13.25 8.08
C MET A 207 5.74 -13.07 9.61
N GLY A 208 6.94 -13.02 10.12
CA GLY A 208 7.31 -12.84 11.50
C GLY A 208 8.03 -14.08 12.05
N ARG A 209 8.09 -14.22 13.37
CA ARG A 209 8.87 -15.30 14.03
C ARG A 209 8.50 -16.73 13.53
N THR A 210 7.24 -16.95 13.14
CA THR A 210 6.78 -18.21 12.55
C THR A 210 6.14 -17.88 11.20
N PRO A 211 6.88 -17.86 10.10
CA PRO A 211 6.31 -17.59 8.78
C PRO A 211 5.40 -18.76 8.37
N ILE A 212 4.25 -18.42 7.77
CA ILE A 212 3.27 -19.37 7.25
C ILE A 212 2.81 -18.87 5.88
N ILE A 213 2.75 -19.75 4.91
CA ILE A 213 2.19 -19.52 3.59
C ILE A 213 0.66 -19.72 3.68
N ALA A 214 -0.10 -18.83 3.06
CA ALA A 214 -1.56 -18.88 3.02
C ALA A 214 -2.05 -20.14 2.28
N SER A 215 -3.21 -20.64 2.71
CA SER A 215 -3.92 -21.72 2.05
C SER A 215 -5.04 -21.17 1.18
N GLU A 216 -5.35 -21.85 0.07
CA GLU A 216 -6.51 -21.55 -0.75
C GLU A 216 -7.79 -21.96 0.00
N ILE A 217 -8.70 -20.99 0.21
CA ILE A 217 -10.01 -21.24 0.83
C ILE A 217 -11.13 -21.25 -0.22
N ASN A 218 -10.99 -20.48 -1.30
CA ASN A 218 -11.95 -20.47 -2.39
C ASN A 218 -11.24 -20.21 -3.72
N ARG A 219 -11.59 -20.98 -4.75
CA ARG A 219 -10.98 -20.88 -6.08
C ARG A 219 -11.54 -19.76 -6.93
N PHE A 220 -12.81 -19.40 -6.69
CA PHE A 220 -13.48 -18.37 -7.46
C PHE A 220 -14.67 -17.78 -6.68
N VAL A 221 -14.49 -16.58 -6.14
CA VAL A 221 -15.58 -15.76 -5.61
C VAL A 221 -15.90 -14.70 -6.65
N PRO A 222 -17.15 -14.62 -7.15
CA PRO A 222 -17.56 -13.55 -8.06
C PRO A 222 -17.22 -12.17 -7.46
N TRP A 223 -16.72 -11.27 -8.29
CA TRP A 223 -16.19 -9.99 -7.79
C TRP A 223 -17.24 -9.17 -7.00
N GLN A 224 -18.51 -9.29 -7.35
CA GLN A 224 -19.60 -8.61 -6.65
C GLN A 224 -19.72 -9.05 -5.18
N GLN A 225 -19.37 -10.29 -4.89
CA GLN A 225 -19.57 -10.94 -3.57
C GLN A 225 -18.32 -10.86 -2.68
N ILE A 226 -17.24 -10.26 -3.15
CA ILE A 226 -15.96 -10.33 -2.42
C ILE A 226 -16.03 -9.66 -1.05
N LEU A 227 -16.78 -8.56 -0.87
CA LEU A 227 -16.90 -7.90 0.43
C LEU A 227 -17.59 -8.82 1.44
N VAL A 228 -18.65 -9.49 1.04
CA VAL A 228 -19.39 -10.45 1.88
C VAL A 228 -18.48 -11.62 2.28
N TYR A 229 -17.69 -12.14 1.33
CA TYR A 229 -16.77 -13.24 1.62
C TYR A 229 -15.66 -12.82 2.60
N LEU A 230 -15.12 -11.61 2.44
CA LEU A 230 -14.12 -11.04 3.35
C LEU A 230 -14.70 -10.80 4.73
N GLU A 231 -15.93 -10.32 4.81
CA GLU A 231 -16.63 -10.12 6.08
C GLU A 231 -16.84 -11.46 6.82
N ALA A 232 -17.24 -12.52 6.12
CA ALA A 232 -17.34 -13.86 6.70
C ALA A 232 -16.00 -14.33 7.28
N ILE A 233 -14.89 -14.16 6.55
CA ILE A 233 -13.54 -14.49 7.06
C ILE A 233 -13.22 -13.69 8.32
N VAL A 234 -13.47 -12.39 8.30
CA VAL A 234 -13.11 -11.50 9.42
C VAL A 234 -14.01 -11.75 10.62
N ARG A 235 -15.32 -12.04 10.44
CA ARG A 235 -16.23 -12.40 11.53
C ARG A 235 -15.82 -13.70 12.23
N VAL A 236 -15.53 -14.76 11.46
CA VAL A 236 -15.03 -16.03 12.01
C VAL A 236 -13.71 -15.80 12.76
N TYR A 237 -12.78 -15.04 12.18
CA TYR A 237 -11.55 -14.68 12.86
C TYR A 237 -11.78 -13.83 14.12
N ASN A 238 -12.70 -12.89 14.10
CA ASN A 238 -13.01 -12.03 15.25
C ASN A 238 -13.63 -12.83 16.41
N ARG A 239 -14.46 -13.84 16.08
CA ARG A 239 -15.12 -14.75 17.04
C ARG A 239 -14.14 -15.75 17.68
N PHE A 240 -13.28 -16.38 16.90
CA PHE A 240 -12.44 -17.49 17.35
C PHE A 240 -10.95 -17.16 17.51
N GLY A 241 -10.51 -15.99 17.04
CA GLY A 241 -9.13 -15.54 17.16
C GLY A 241 -8.75 -15.27 18.62
N ARG A 242 -7.56 -15.74 19.02
CA ARG A 242 -7.06 -15.59 20.39
C ARG A 242 -6.81 -14.13 20.75
N ARG A 243 -7.24 -13.72 21.95
CA ARG A 243 -7.02 -12.38 22.52
C ARG A 243 -6.15 -12.39 23.77
N ASP A 244 -6.02 -13.54 24.42
CA ASP A 244 -5.23 -13.79 25.61
C ASP A 244 -3.72 -13.78 25.36
N ASN A 245 -3.29 -14.05 24.11
CA ASN A 245 -1.88 -14.13 23.76
C ASN A 245 -1.60 -13.43 22.42
N ALA A 246 -1.04 -12.23 22.48
CA ALA A 246 -0.73 -11.40 21.31
C ALA A 246 0.20 -12.08 20.28
N TYR A 247 1.05 -13.02 20.70
CA TYR A 247 1.94 -13.77 19.80
C TYR A 247 1.21 -14.86 19.01
N LYS A 248 0.07 -15.33 19.52
CA LYS A 248 -0.77 -16.36 18.89
C LYS A 248 -2.08 -15.80 18.34
N ALA A 249 -2.26 -14.49 18.33
CA ALA A 249 -3.50 -13.82 17.94
C ALA A 249 -3.70 -13.65 16.43
N ARG A 250 -2.66 -13.84 15.58
CA ARG A 250 -2.79 -13.69 14.12
C ARG A 250 -3.66 -14.81 13.52
N ILE A 251 -4.47 -14.47 12.49
CA ILE A 251 -5.34 -15.41 11.79
C ILE A 251 -4.59 -16.67 11.30
N LYS A 252 -3.35 -16.54 10.86
CA LYS A 252 -2.52 -17.67 10.42
C LYS A 252 -2.38 -18.79 11.45
N ILE A 253 -2.44 -18.44 12.74
CA ILE A 253 -2.38 -19.44 13.83
C ILE A 253 -3.71 -20.17 13.94
N LEU A 254 -4.83 -19.43 13.86
CA LEU A 254 -6.17 -20.01 13.86
C LEU A 254 -6.37 -20.93 12.66
N VAL A 255 -6.05 -20.46 11.44
CA VAL A 255 -6.17 -21.29 10.22
C VAL A 255 -5.32 -22.56 10.33
N LYS A 256 -4.09 -22.45 10.87
CA LYS A 256 -3.23 -23.62 11.03
C LYS A 256 -3.78 -24.61 12.06
N SER A 257 -4.41 -24.15 13.16
CA SER A 257 -4.93 -25.03 14.20
C SER A 257 -6.24 -25.72 13.79
N GLU A 258 -7.13 -24.98 13.14
CA GLU A 258 -8.49 -25.45 12.82
C GLU A 258 -8.59 -26.12 11.43
N GLY A 259 -7.69 -25.77 10.50
CA GLY A 259 -7.65 -26.37 9.16
C GLY A 259 -8.98 -26.24 8.43
N GLN A 260 -9.55 -27.39 8.00
CA GLN A 260 -10.81 -27.45 7.24
C GLN A 260 -12.00 -26.89 8.04
N ALA A 261 -12.03 -27.08 9.35
CA ALA A 261 -13.11 -26.56 10.20
C ALA A 261 -13.21 -25.02 10.15
N PHE A 262 -12.08 -24.32 10.01
CA PHE A 262 -12.10 -22.89 9.77
C PHE A 262 -12.73 -22.53 8.42
N PHE A 263 -12.41 -23.28 7.36
CA PHE A 263 -12.95 -23.04 6.02
C PHE A 263 -14.46 -23.30 5.98
N ASP A 264 -14.91 -24.37 6.61
CA ASP A 264 -16.33 -24.72 6.72
C ASP A 264 -17.10 -23.64 7.49
N ALA A 265 -16.54 -23.12 8.58
CA ALA A 265 -17.14 -22.04 9.35
C ALA A 265 -17.25 -20.73 8.55
N VAL A 266 -16.23 -20.40 7.73
CA VAL A 266 -16.26 -19.21 6.85
C VAL A 266 -17.32 -19.38 5.77
N ASN A 267 -17.40 -20.51 5.11
CA ASN A 267 -18.41 -20.76 4.07
C ASN A 267 -19.82 -20.73 4.64
N ALA A 268 -20.04 -21.32 5.82
CA ALA A 268 -21.34 -21.26 6.51
C ALA A 268 -21.73 -19.82 6.91
N GLU A 269 -20.77 -19.01 7.39
CA GLU A 269 -21.01 -17.58 7.68
C GLU A 269 -21.32 -16.79 6.40
N PHE A 270 -20.61 -17.06 5.31
CA PHE A 270 -20.85 -16.43 4.01
C PHE A 270 -22.28 -16.73 3.51
N ASP A 271 -22.69 -17.99 3.54
CA ASP A 271 -24.04 -18.41 3.14
C ASP A 271 -25.12 -17.78 4.04
N ALA A 272 -24.84 -17.71 5.36
CA ALA A 272 -25.75 -17.09 6.31
C ALA A 272 -25.92 -15.58 6.06
N ILE A 273 -24.84 -14.85 5.76
CA ILE A 273 -24.92 -13.42 5.43
C ILE A 273 -25.79 -13.23 4.18
N LEU A 274 -25.58 -14.01 3.13
CA LEU A 274 -26.36 -13.92 1.89
C LEU A 274 -27.83 -14.28 2.06
N GLN A 275 -28.17 -15.23 2.97
CA GLN A 275 -29.56 -15.69 3.20
C GLN A 275 -30.35 -14.80 4.14
N HIS A 276 -29.69 -14.18 5.14
CA HIS A 276 -30.33 -13.38 6.19
C HIS A 276 -30.34 -11.90 5.93
N ASP A 277 -29.62 -11.46 4.92
CA ASP A 277 -29.64 -10.06 4.48
C ASP A 277 -30.94 -9.80 3.71
N VAL A 278 -31.95 -9.25 4.41
CA VAL A 278 -33.28 -8.92 3.83
C VAL A 278 -33.12 -7.87 2.71
N GLU A 279 -32.06 -7.11 2.74
CA GLU A 279 -31.65 -6.14 1.73
C GLU A 279 -30.47 -6.68 0.91
N GLY A 280 -30.27 -7.98 0.81
CA GLY A 280 -29.17 -8.80 0.24
C GLY A 280 -28.18 -8.17 -0.72
N ASP A 281 -28.48 -6.98 -1.20
CA ASP A 281 -27.66 -6.18 -2.09
C ASP A 281 -26.76 -5.18 -1.35
N ALA A 282 -26.97 -4.91 -0.05
CA ALA A 282 -26.30 -3.82 0.66
C ALA A 282 -24.79 -4.01 0.77
N GLN A 283 -24.32 -5.25 0.72
CA GLN A 283 -22.89 -5.60 0.77
C GLN A 283 -22.34 -6.10 -0.57
N LEU A 284 -23.18 -6.28 -1.58
CA LEU A 284 -22.73 -6.63 -2.92
C LEU A 284 -22.19 -5.38 -3.63
N ILE A 285 -21.04 -5.53 -4.30
CA ILE A 285 -20.51 -4.47 -5.15
C ILE A 285 -21.38 -4.38 -6.40
N THR A 286 -22.10 -3.27 -6.56
CA THR A 286 -22.88 -3.02 -7.77
C THR A 286 -21.97 -2.60 -8.93
N GLN A 287 -22.43 -2.82 -10.17
CA GLN A 287 -21.73 -2.34 -11.36
C GLN A 287 -21.56 -0.81 -11.33
N ALA A 288 -22.57 -0.07 -10.87
CA ALA A 288 -22.52 1.38 -10.77
C ALA A 288 -21.43 1.87 -9.80
N GLU A 289 -21.29 1.21 -8.65
CA GLU A 289 -20.23 1.52 -7.69
C GLU A 289 -18.85 1.19 -8.24
N PHE A 290 -18.69 0.02 -8.85
CA PHE A 290 -17.45 -0.34 -9.51
C PHE A 290 -17.06 0.69 -10.58
N ASP A 291 -17.98 1.07 -11.46
CA ASP A 291 -17.75 2.04 -12.53
C ASP A 291 -17.42 3.43 -11.99
N ARG A 292 -18.06 3.84 -10.88
CA ARG A 292 -17.76 5.09 -10.18
C ARG A 292 -16.30 5.14 -9.74
N VAL A 293 -15.82 4.08 -9.12
CA VAL A 293 -14.45 4.00 -8.61
C VAL A 293 -13.45 3.81 -9.76
N ALA A 294 -13.76 2.93 -10.71
CA ALA A 294 -12.90 2.60 -11.83
C ALA A 294 -12.55 3.82 -12.72
N ARG A 295 -13.47 4.81 -12.84
CA ARG A 295 -13.21 6.07 -13.57
C ARG A 295 -11.97 6.82 -13.07
N SER A 296 -11.57 6.64 -11.82
CA SER A 296 -10.37 7.27 -11.24
C SER A 296 -9.06 6.61 -11.68
N PHE A 297 -9.11 5.43 -12.28
CA PHE A 297 -7.94 4.61 -12.61
C PHE A 297 -7.71 4.43 -14.11
N GLY A 298 -8.31 5.25 -14.92
CA GLY A 298 -8.08 5.25 -16.38
C GLY A 298 -6.62 5.52 -16.75
N VAL A 299 -6.28 5.23 -17.98
CA VAL A 299 -5.02 5.67 -18.59
C VAL A 299 -5.01 7.20 -18.62
N PRO A 300 -3.93 7.88 -18.17
CA PRO A 300 -3.86 9.33 -18.24
C PRO A 300 -4.09 9.84 -19.68
N GLU A 301 -4.79 10.96 -19.82
CA GLU A 301 -5.14 11.53 -21.13
C GLU A 301 -3.90 11.79 -22.02
N ALA A 302 -2.78 12.13 -21.41
CA ALA A 302 -1.51 12.37 -22.10
C ALA A 302 -0.84 11.07 -22.61
N VAL A 303 -1.35 9.89 -22.23
CA VAL A 303 -0.77 8.59 -22.58
C VAL A 303 -1.49 8.01 -23.78
N GLN A 304 -0.85 8.05 -24.93
CA GLN A 304 -1.30 7.40 -26.17
C GLN A 304 -0.30 6.32 -26.57
N ALA A 305 -0.78 5.29 -27.29
CA ALA A 305 0.12 4.30 -27.85
C ALA A 305 1.11 4.97 -28.83
N LEU A 306 2.37 4.67 -28.68
CA LEU A 306 3.47 5.17 -29.51
C LEU A 306 4.10 3.97 -30.25
N PRO A 307 4.88 4.21 -31.32
CA PRO A 307 5.68 3.14 -31.89
C PRO A 307 6.52 2.42 -30.85
N ASP A 308 6.63 1.10 -30.93
CA ASP A 308 7.46 0.32 -30.02
C ASP A 308 8.92 0.46 -30.46
N LEU A 309 9.64 1.29 -29.75
CA LEU A 309 11.06 1.53 -29.97
C LEU A 309 11.87 0.68 -28.99
N GLU A 310 12.97 0.11 -29.46
CA GLU A 310 13.93 -0.55 -28.56
C GLU A 310 14.44 0.47 -27.53
N PRO A 311 14.42 0.12 -26.23
CA PRO A 311 14.89 1.03 -25.18
C PRO A 311 16.33 1.50 -25.44
N GLY A 312 16.53 2.80 -25.58
CA GLY A 312 17.85 3.40 -25.77
C GLY A 312 18.29 3.64 -27.22
N LEU A 313 17.52 3.22 -28.24
CA LEU A 313 17.86 3.48 -29.66
C LEU A 313 17.31 4.80 -30.20
N SER A 314 16.44 5.48 -29.47
CA SER A 314 15.69 6.64 -29.98
C SER A 314 16.36 8.00 -29.82
N SER A 315 17.55 8.08 -29.23
CA SER A 315 18.28 9.35 -29.15
C SER A 315 19.70 9.22 -29.71
N PRO A 316 20.07 10.01 -30.73
CA PRO A 316 21.40 9.96 -31.35
C PRO A 316 22.55 10.38 -30.38
N SER A 317 22.22 10.91 -29.22
CA SER A 317 23.19 11.49 -28.28
C SER A 317 23.56 10.59 -27.08
N VAL A 318 22.94 9.41 -26.93
CA VAL A 318 23.28 8.52 -25.81
C VAL A 318 24.16 7.39 -26.27
N THR A 319 25.47 7.56 -26.06
CA THR A 319 26.41 6.44 -26.09
C THR A 319 25.91 5.42 -25.03
N THR A 320 25.53 4.21 -25.45
CA THR A 320 25.11 3.14 -24.55
C THR A 320 26.29 2.74 -23.67
N THR A 321 26.39 3.35 -22.51
CA THR A 321 27.40 2.95 -21.53
C THR A 321 27.01 1.63 -20.85
N PRO A 322 27.97 0.79 -20.41
CA PRO A 322 27.66 -0.44 -19.70
C PRO A 322 26.79 -0.20 -18.43
N ALA A 323 26.90 0.96 -17.80
CA ALA A 323 26.08 1.33 -16.65
C ALA A 323 24.62 1.57 -17.04
N TYR A 324 24.39 2.33 -18.12
CA TYR A 324 23.03 2.58 -18.65
C TYR A 324 22.37 1.28 -19.13
N SER A 325 23.11 0.42 -19.83
CA SER A 325 22.59 -0.88 -20.29
C SER A 325 22.16 -1.78 -19.12
N ARG A 326 22.94 -1.83 -18.03
CA ARG A 326 22.55 -2.56 -16.82
C ARG A 326 21.31 -1.95 -16.16
N TRP A 327 21.21 -0.62 -16.11
CA TRP A 327 20.04 0.07 -15.57
C TRP A 327 18.78 -0.22 -16.40
N LEU A 328 18.86 -0.17 -17.73
CA LEU A 328 17.75 -0.57 -18.61
C LEU A 328 17.28 -1.99 -18.32
N GLN A 329 18.23 -2.91 -18.15
CA GLN A 329 17.89 -4.32 -17.90
C GLN A 329 17.22 -4.55 -16.53
N ARG A 330 17.57 -3.77 -15.51
CA ARG A 330 17.13 -4.01 -14.13
C ARG A 330 15.98 -3.12 -13.67
N ASN A 331 16.03 -1.85 -14.02
CA ASN A 331 15.14 -0.84 -13.47
C ASN A 331 13.97 -0.48 -14.40
N VAL A 332 14.06 -0.87 -15.70
CA VAL A 332 13.03 -0.56 -16.70
C VAL A 332 12.19 -1.81 -16.98
N HIS A 333 10.88 -1.67 -16.92
CA HIS A 333 9.95 -2.80 -17.02
C HIS A 333 9.00 -2.64 -18.21
N PRO A 334 8.58 -3.77 -18.82
CA PRO A 334 7.57 -3.78 -19.87
C PRO A 334 6.26 -3.13 -19.41
N HIS A 335 5.58 -2.49 -20.34
CA HIS A 335 4.33 -1.78 -20.12
C HIS A 335 3.25 -2.26 -21.10
N ARG A 336 1.97 -2.29 -20.68
CA ARG A 336 0.87 -2.73 -21.55
C ARG A 336 0.57 -1.75 -22.69
N VAL A 337 0.92 -0.47 -22.54
CA VAL A 337 0.79 0.53 -23.60
C VAL A 337 2.09 0.62 -24.38
N THR A 338 2.03 0.37 -25.69
CA THR A 338 3.19 0.38 -26.59
C THR A 338 3.90 1.75 -26.58
N GLY A 339 5.22 1.76 -26.58
CA GLY A 339 6.06 2.97 -26.52
C GLY A 339 6.23 3.56 -25.13
N TRP A 340 5.70 2.90 -24.07
CA TRP A 340 5.85 3.29 -22.68
C TRP A 340 6.57 2.22 -21.85
N ARG A 341 7.12 2.63 -20.74
CA ARG A 341 7.80 1.75 -19.76
C ARG A 341 7.46 2.18 -18.32
N ALA A 342 7.56 1.25 -17.40
CA ALA A 342 7.60 1.57 -15.99
C ALA A 342 9.06 1.57 -15.52
N VAL A 343 9.45 2.56 -14.71
CA VAL A 343 10.83 2.72 -14.26
C VAL A 343 10.91 2.69 -12.74
N THR A 344 11.65 1.73 -12.19
CA THR A 344 11.92 1.68 -10.74
C THR A 344 13.10 2.56 -10.37
N LEU A 345 12.85 3.49 -9.48
CA LEU A 345 13.83 4.32 -8.78
C LEU A 345 14.32 3.53 -7.56
N SER A 346 15.54 3.03 -7.59
CA SER A 346 16.11 2.25 -6.48
C SER A 346 16.39 3.14 -5.28
N VAL A 347 15.80 2.78 -4.13
CA VAL A 347 16.03 3.44 -2.83
C VAL A 347 17.10 2.68 -2.03
N LYS A 348 17.95 1.91 -2.69
CA LYS A 348 18.99 1.08 -2.09
C LYS A 348 20.34 1.41 -2.70
N ARG A 349 21.20 2.01 -1.92
CA ARG A 349 22.60 2.25 -2.29
C ARG A 349 23.52 1.99 -1.11
N ALA A 350 24.79 1.72 -1.39
CA ALA A 350 25.78 1.49 -0.36
C ALA A 350 25.86 2.66 0.62
N GLY A 351 25.90 2.36 1.92
CA GLY A 351 26.01 3.37 2.99
C GLY A 351 24.68 4.02 3.40
N GLN A 352 23.56 3.60 2.84
CA GLN A 352 22.23 4.09 3.21
C GLN A 352 21.33 2.91 3.64
N ALA A 353 20.50 3.13 4.67
CA ALA A 353 19.53 2.12 5.10
C ALA A 353 18.50 1.88 3.99
N PRO A 354 18.17 0.62 3.66
CA PRO A 354 17.15 0.30 2.66
C PRO A 354 15.79 0.93 3.02
N GLY A 355 15.17 1.58 2.04
CA GLY A 355 13.89 2.25 2.22
C GLY A 355 13.95 3.68 2.74
N ASP A 356 15.11 4.15 3.20
CA ASP A 356 15.27 5.52 3.65
C ASP A 356 15.49 6.47 2.48
N VAL A 357 14.78 7.62 2.50
CA VAL A 357 14.80 8.64 1.46
C VAL A 357 14.86 10.01 2.10
N THR A 358 15.84 10.81 1.71
CA THR A 358 15.96 12.20 2.18
C THR A 358 14.88 13.09 1.55
N SER A 359 14.57 14.22 2.18
CA SER A 359 13.65 15.23 1.64
C SER A 359 14.08 15.73 0.27
N ALA A 360 15.38 15.93 0.04
CA ALA A 360 15.93 16.30 -1.27
C ALA A 360 15.65 15.22 -2.33
N GLN A 361 15.86 13.96 -1.99
CA GLN A 361 15.54 12.83 -2.87
C GLN A 361 14.04 12.75 -3.16
N MET A 362 13.16 12.96 -2.16
CA MET A 362 11.71 12.99 -2.38
C MET A 362 11.31 14.08 -3.36
N ARG A 363 11.88 15.28 -3.26
CA ARG A 363 11.64 16.38 -4.23
C ARG A 363 12.08 15.98 -5.63
N SER A 364 13.29 15.45 -5.78
CA SER A 364 13.78 15.01 -7.10
C SER A 364 12.89 13.91 -7.70
N ALA A 365 12.41 12.97 -6.90
CA ALA A 365 11.47 11.94 -7.38
C ALA A 365 10.11 12.54 -7.78
N ALA A 366 9.61 13.52 -7.02
CA ALA A 366 8.37 14.25 -7.35
C ALA A 366 8.51 15.05 -8.65
N GLU A 367 9.66 15.72 -8.87
CA GLU A 367 9.97 16.44 -10.10
C GLU A 367 10.05 15.48 -11.30
N MET A 368 10.74 14.34 -11.15
CA MET A 368 10.78 13.30 -12.18
C MET A 368 9.39 12.78 -12.52
N ALA A 369 8.55 12.54 -11.50
CA ALA A 369 7.17 12.10 -11.72
C ALA A 369 6.34 13.14 -12.47
N GLN A 370 6.47 14.41 -12.09
CA GLN A 370 5.76 15.51 -12.75
C GLN A 370 6.18 15.65 -14.21
N ARG A 371 7.48 15.54 -14.49
CA ARG A 371 8.02 15.73 -15.84
C ARG A 371 7.83 14.52 -16.75
N TYR A 372 8.01 13.30 -16.23
CA TYR A 372 8.14 12.10 -17.05
C TYR A 372 7.04 11.05 -16.80
N SER A 373 6.19 11.20 -15.78
CA SER A 373 5.24 10.14 -15.36
C SER A 373 3.85 10.67 -15.00
N CYS A 374 3.36 11.69 -15.72
CA CYS A 374 2.04 12.28 -15.52
C CYS A 374 1.74 12.68 -14.06
N GLY A 375 2.77 13.02 -13.27
CA GLY A 375 2.66 13.37 -11.85
C GLY A 375 2.38 12.18 -10.93
N GLU A 376 2.44 10.93 -11.41
CA GLU A 376 2.18 9.71 -10.64
C GLU A 376 3.47 8.97 -10.30
N LEU A 377 3.57 8.51 -9.03
CA LEU A 377 4.55 7.56 -8.54
C LEU A 377 3.83 6.40 -7.86
N ARG A 378 4.58 5.33 -7.58
CA ARG A 378 4.10 4.22 -6.77
C ARG A 378 5.17 3.74 -5.81
N VAL A 379 4.78 3.42 -4.58
CA VAL A 379 5.63 2.74 -3.61
C VAL A 379 5.55 1.24 -3.88
N THR A 380 6.69 0.57 -3.98
CA THR A 380 6.73 -0.89 -4.21
C THR A 380 6.79 -1.67 -2.89
N HIS A 381 6.48 -2.97 -2.93
CA HIS A 381 6.69 -3.87 -1.80
C HIS A 381 8.16 -3.99 -1.39
N ASP A 382 9.06 -3.74 -2.33
CA ASP A 382 10.51 -3.77 -2.11
C ASP A 382 11.08 -2.44 -1.62
N GLN A 383 10.23 -1.53 -1.11
CA GLN A 383 10.65 -0.23 -0.58
C GLN A 383 11.36 0.65 -1.62
N ASN A 384 11.00 0.54 -2.89
CA ASN A 384 11.43 1.41 -3.98
C ASN A 384 10.28 2.32 -4.43
N LEU A 385 10.60 3.29 -5.29
CA LEU A 385 9.60 4.07 -6.01
C LEU A 385 9.52 3.61 -7.47
N LEU A 386 8.34 3.73 -8.07
CA LEU A 386 8.11 3.40 -9.47
C LEU A 386 7.49 4.61 -10.17
N LEU A 387 8.02 4.97 -11.34
CA LEU A 387 7.41 5.88 -12.30
C LEU A 387 6.60 5.04 -13.29
N PRO A 388 5.25 5.07 -13.26
CA PRO A 388 4.45 4.15 -14.08
C PRO A 388 4.38 4.52 -15.56
N TRP A 389 4.59 5.78 -15.94
CA TRP A 389 4.28 6.29 -17.27
C TRP A 389 5.48 6.99 -17.91
N VAL A 390 6.53 6.26 -18.30
CA VAL A 390 7.73 6.83 -18.91
C VAL A 390 7.77 6.48 -20.40
N LYS A 391 7.89 7.49 -21.27
CA LYS A 391 8.09 7.26 -22.71
C LYS A 391 9.45 6.64 -22.97
N VAL A 392 9.53 5.72 -23.94
CA VAL A 392 10.79 5.03 -24.29
C VAL A 392 11.87 6.00 -24.71
N ASP A 393 11.53 7.04 -25.47
CA ASP A 393 12.47 8.07 -25.93
C ASP A 393 13.01 8.98 -24.80
N GLN A 394 12.32 9.04 -23.66
CA GLN A 394 12.72 9.80 -22.48
C GLN A 394 13.60 9.01 -21.49
N LEU A 395 13.79 7.70 -21.69
CA LEU A 395 14.59 6.86 -20.78
C LEU A 395 16.01 7.39 -20.52
N PRO A 396 16.75 7.94 -21.52
CA PRO A 396 18.06 8.52 -21.25
C PRO A 396 18.02 9.71 -20.28
N GLU A 397 17.05 10.60 -20.43
CA GLU A 397 16.89 11.77 -19.54
C GLU A 397 16.50 11.33 -18.12
N VAL A 398 15.59 10.36 -18.02
CA VAL A 398 15.17 9.75 -16.73
C VAL A 398 16.36 9.08 -16.03
N TYR A 399 17.23 8.39 -16.79
CA TYR A 399 18.44 7.79 -16.24
C TYR A 399 19.39 8.84 -15.63
N GLU A 400 19.67 9.91 -16.35
CA GLU A 400 20.57 10.97 -15.85
C GLU A 400 19.96 11.70 -14.64
N ALA A 401 18.66 11.98 -14.65
CA ALA A 401 17.96 12.54 -13.50
C ALA A 401 17.99 11.60 -12.28
N ALA A 402 17.70 10.32 -12.50
CA ALA A 402 17.74 9.29 -11.45
C ALA A 402 19.16 9.10 -10.89
N LYS A 403 20.19 9.15 -11.75
CA LYS A 403 21.60 9.07 -11.36
C LYS A 403 22.03 10.26 -10.50
N ALA A 404 21.66 11.47 -10.90
CA ALA A 404 21.95 12.69 -10.15
C ALA A 404 21.31 12.66 -8.75
N ALA A 405 20.09 12.14 -8.62
CA ALA A 405 19.38 12.01 -7.36
C ALA A 405 19.74 10.74 -6.55
N GLY A 406 20.58 9.84 -7.09
CA GLY A 406 21.03 8.62 -6.43
C GLY A 406 20.03 7.46 -6.51
N TYR A 407 19.14 7.43 -7.50
CA TYR A 407 18.13 6.40 -7.72
C TYR A 407 18.46 5.39 -8.84
N ALA A 408 19.58 5.59 -9.56
CA ALA A 408 19.93 4.76 -10.72
C ALA A 408 20.76 3.52 -10.38
N THR A 409 20.75 3.03 -9.15
CA THR A 409 21.42 1.76 -8.81
C THR A 409 20.76 0.62 -9.59
N PRO A 410 21.50 -0.15 -10.41
CA PRO A 410 20.93 -1.21 -11.25
C PRO A 410 20.81 -2.53 -10.48
N ASN A 411 20.02 -2.54 -9.41
CA ASN A 411 19.96 -3.66 -8.46
C ASN A 411 18.58 -4.30 -8.28
N ILE A 412 17.56 -3.85 -9.02
CA ILE A 412 16.20 -4.34 -8.85
C ILE A 412 16.13 -5.86 -9.08
N GLY A 413 15.59 -6.57 -8.08
CA GLY A 413 15.51 -8.03 -8.04
C GLY A 413 16.86 -8.75 -7.77
N LEU A 414 17.91 -8.04 -7.39
CA LEU A 414 19.17 -8.64 -6.93
C LEU A 414 19.24 -8.69 -5.41
N VAL A 415 20.22 -9.42 -4.86
CA VAL A 415 20.45 -9.51 -3.40
C VAL A 415 20.67 -8.13 -2.76
N THR A 416 21.19 -7.17 -3.50
CA THR A 416 21.37 -5.77 -3.05
C THR A 416 20.10 -4.93 -3.09
N ASP A 417 18.99 -5.48 -3.58
CA ASP A 417 17.64 -4.91 -3.47
C ASP A 417 16.92 -5.42 -2.20
N MET A 418 17.65 -5.89 -1.21
CA MET A 418 17.07 -6.38 0.04
C MET A 418 16.25 -5.32 0.74
N ILE A 419 15.17 -5.79 1.40
CA ILE A 419 14.31 -4.96 2.23
C ILE A 419 14.78 -4.98 3.68
N ALA A 420 14.60 -3.88 4.39
CA ALA A 420 14.88 -3.78 5.83
C ALA A 420 13.81 -2.98 6.55
N CYS A 421 13.61 -3.27 7.84
CA CYS A 421 12.94 -2.35 8.75
C CYS A 421 14.00 -1.51 9.48
N PRO A 422 13.62 -0.39 10.13
CA PRO A 422 14.57 0.44 10.88
C PRO A 422 15.27 -0.26 12.06
N GLY A 423 14.83 -1.45 12.46
CA GLY A 423 15.52 -2.29 13.44
C GLY A 423 15.57 -1.72 14.86
N GLY A 424 16.70 -2.01 15.56
CA GLY A 424 16.89 -1.66 16.97
C GLY A 424 16.96 -0.17 17.27
N ASP A 425 17.18 0.68 16.27
CA ASP A 425 17.20 2.13 16.43
C ASP A 425 15.87 2.68 16.92
N PHE A 426 14.75 2.03 16.56
CA PHE A 426 13.40 2.50 16.88
C PHE A 426 12.54 1.44 17.57
N CYS A 427 12.72 0.17 17.25
CA CYS A 427 11.79 -0.90 17.61
C CYS A 427 12.23 -1.64 18.88
N ALA A 428 11.43 -1.56 19.95
CA ALA A 428 11.68 -2.32 21.19
C ALA A 428 11.61 -3.86 21.01
N LEU A 429 11.08 -4.33 19.86
CA LEU A 429 10.96 -5.76 19.54
C LEU A 429 12.11 -6.25 18.66
N ALA A 430 12.99 -5.37 18.19
CA ALA A 430 14.13 -5.76 17.38
C ALA A 430 15.25 -6.33 18.26
N ASN A 431 15.94 -7.36 17.75
CA ASN A 431 17.07 -8.00 18.40
C ASN A 431 18.42 -7.60 17.78
N ALA A 432 18.39 -6.75 16.74
CA ALA A 432 19.57 -6.25 16.03
C ALA A 432 19.34 -4.81 15.61
#